data_18e17ff6b8acde7f5fb98d398b98d4d4
#
_entry.id   18e17ff6b8acde7f5fb98d398b98d4d4
#
_cell.length_a   1.000
_cell.length_b   1.000
_cell.length_c   1.000
_cell.angle_alpha   90.00
_cell.angle_beta   90.00
_cell.angle_gamma   90.00
#
_symmetry.space_group_name_H-M   'P 1'
#
loop_
_entity.id
_entity.type
_entity.pdbx_description
1 polymer ?
#
loop_
_entity_poly.entity_id
_entity_poly.type
_entity_poly.pdbx_seq_one_letter_code
_entity_poly.pdbx_strand_id
1 'polypeptide(L)'
;MKLIKLYLPDSVRLHVGRGGVDEIYDYIPADTMFSALVNAYAIVYGVDGDELIEVAKANRLRISSAYPGVEVDGREVRFMPMPRVGRERSEGEEVDKKFMKRIRYCEFDIWCELVESIHVQEEIGRVVARMPEGYEWHGMLVREQLPDEVQPFRQGMVRKVVVDRLAAGTNVFYEATLYVNKVK
;
A
#
# COMPACT_ATOMS: atom_id res chain seq x y z
N MET A 1 -1.17 18.08 -7.42
CA MET A 1 -1.38 16.63 -7.23
C MET A 1 -2.87 16.40 -6.97
N LYS A 2 -3.47 15.35 -7.54
CA LYS A 2 -4.86 14.95 -7.25
C LYS A 2 -4.85 13.65 -6.45
N LEU A 3 -5.62 13.59 -5.39
CA LEU A 3 -5.88 12.36 -4.66
C LEU A 3 -7.06 11.64 -5.30
N ILE A 4 -6.88 10.36 -5.61
CA ILE A 4 -7.94 9.48 -6.11
C ILE A 4 -8.17 8.39 -5.07
N LYS A 5 -9.42 8.23 -4.64
CA LYS A 5 -9.83 7.18 -3.73
C LYS A 5 -10.41 6.02 -4.53
N LEU A 6 -9.94 4.83 -4.23
CA LEU A 6 -10.45 3.59 -4.79
C LEU A 6 -11.27 2.87 -3.73
N TYR A 7 -12.56 2.78 -3.95
CA TYR A 7 -13.45 1.99 -3.10
C TYR A 7 -13.59 0.60 -3.70
N LEU A 8 -13.12 -0.39 -2.98
CA LEU A 8 -13.25 -1.78 -3.38
C LEU A 8 -14.46 -2.41 -2.68
N PRO A 9 -15.30 -3.19 -3.40
CA PRO A 9 -16.39 -3.94 -2.77
C PRO A 9 -15.85 -4.94 -1.73
N ASP A 10 -16.62 -5.21 -0.68
CA ASP A 10 -16.24 -6.10 0.43
C ASP A 10 -15.86 -7.53 0.00
N SER A 11 -16.32 -7.95 -1.17
CA SER A 11 -16.05 -9.27 -1.75
C SER A 11 -14.79 -9.32 -2.62
N VAL A 12 -14.14 -8.17 -2.84
CA VAL A 12 -12.96 -8.13 -3.72
C VAL A 12 -11.78 -8.78 -3.03
N ARG A 13 -11.18 -9.70 -3.79
CA ARG A 13 -9.95 -10.39 -3.43
C ARG A 13 -8.91 -10.03 -4.47
N LEU A 14 -7.82 -9.44 -4.01
CA LEU A 14 -6.73 -9.03 -4.88
C LEU A 14 -5.55 -9.98 -4.71
N HIS A 15 -5.03 -10.47 -5.83
CA HIS A 15 -3.71 -11.07 -5.86
C HIS A 15 -2.77 -10.08 -6.56
N VAL A 16 -1.98 -9.39 -5.76
CA VAL A 16 -1.04 -8.37 -6.25
C VAL A 16 0.36 -8.78 -5.77
N GLY A 17 1.18 -9.29 -6.69
CA GLY A 17 2.52 -9.77 -6.34
C GLY A 17 3.38 -10.02 -7.56
N ARG A 18 4.64 -10.34 -7.35
CA ARG A 18 5.60 -10.70 -8.39
C ARG A 18 5.77 -12.21 -8.45
N GLY A 19 5.06 -12.86 -9.39
CA GLY A 19 5.43 -14.18 -9.93
C GLY A 19 5.35 -15.38 -9.00
N GLY A 20 5.02 -15.23 -7.72
CA GLY A 20 4.85 -16.32 -6.76
C GLY A 20 3.41 -16.41 -6.27
N VAL A 21 2.95 -17.61 -5.94
CA VAL A 21 1.62 -17.83 -5.35
C VAL A 21 1.58 -17.41 -3.87
N ASP A 22 2.74 -17.30 -3.23
CA ASP A 22 2.89 -17.08 -1.78
C ASP A 22 3.23 -15.64 -1.41
N GLU A 23 3.66 -14.82 -2.37
CA GLU A 23 4.04 -13.43 -2.13
C GLU A 23 3.02 -12.45 -2.69
N ILE A 24 2.43 -11.66 -1.81
CA ILE A 24 1.54 -10.56 -2.19
C ILE A 24 2.01 -9.25 -1.55
N TYR A 25 1.77 -8.16 -2.28
CA TYR A 25 1.93 -6.83 -1.73
C TYR A 25 0.68 -6.41 -0.94
N ASP A 26 0.89 -5.58 0.05
CA ASP A 26 -0.16 -4.91 0.83
C ASP A 26 -0.52 -3.51 0.27
N TYR A 27 -0.17 -3.28 -0.99
CA TYR A 27 -0.49 -2.11 -1.80
C TYR A 27 -0.63 -2.52 -3.26
N ILE A 28 -1.23 -1.68 -4.09
CA ILE A 28 -1.31 -1.93 -5.53
C ILE A 28 -0.18 -1.13 -6.20
N PRO A 29 0.81 -1.78 -6.82
CA PRO A 29 1.91 -1.10 -7.51
C PRO A 29 1.43 -0.15 -8.62
N ALA A 30 2.18 0.92 -8.85
CA ALA A 30 1.87 1.91 -9.87
C ALA A 30 1.81 1.33 -11.28
N ASP A 31 2.68 0.38 -11.60
CA ASP A 31 2.68 -0.33 -12.88
C ASP A 31 1.42 -1.18 -13.09
N THR A 32 0.99 -1.87 -12.04
CA THR A 32 -0.28 -2.63 -12.05
C THR A 32 -1.48 -1.71 -12.22
N MET A 33 -1.49 -0.59 -11.50
CA MET A 33 -2.53 0.45 -11.64
C MET A 33 -2.55 1.04 -13.05
N PHE A 34 -1.39 1.36 -13.61
CA PHE A 34 -1.27 1.91 -14.95
C PHE A 34 -1.77 0.91 -16.01
N SER A 35 -1.36 -0.37 -15.90
CA SER A 35 -1.83 -1.41 -16.81
C SER A 35 -3.35 -1.59 -16.74
N ALA A 36 -3.92 -1.55 -15.55
CA ALA A 36 -5.38 -1.61 -15.37
C ALA A 36 -6.09 -0.41 -16.01
N LEU A 37 -5.51 0.81 -15.87
CA LEU A 37 -6.06 2.01 -16.50
C LEU A 37 -5.99 1.96 -18.02
N VAL A 38 -4.89 1.50 -18.61
CA VAL A 38 -4.73 1.33 -20.06
C VAL A 38 -5.79 0.36 -20.59
N ASN A 39 -5.96 -0.79 -19.93
CA ASN A 39 -6.97 -1.78 -20.32
C ASN A 39 -8.40 -1.23 -20.18
N ALA A 40 -8.70 -0.55 -19.08
CA ALA A 40 -10.01 0.06 -18.87
C ALA A 40 -10.30 1.15 -19.91
N TYR A 41 -9.31 1.97 -20.24
CA TYR A 41 -9.40 3.00 -21.29
C TYR A 41 -9.73 2.37 -22.64
N ALA A 42 -9.00 1.34 -23.02
CA ALA A 42 -9.24 0.61 -24.27
C ALA A 42 -10.66 0.03 -24.35
N ILE A 43 -11.15 -0.57 -23.27
CA ILE A 43 -12.49 -1.15 -23.20
C ILE A 43 -13.58 -0.07 -23.28
N VAL A 44 -13.44 1.01 -22.51
CA VAL A 44 -14.47 2.05 -22.40
C VAL A 44 -14.61 2.85 -23.69
N TYR A 45 -13.50 3.14 -24.35
CA TYR A 45 -13.49 3.99 -25.55
C TYR A 45 -13.43 3.20 -26.86
N GLY A 46 -13.29 1.87 -26.81
CA GLY A 46 -13.23 1.02 -28.00
C GLY A 46 -11.98 1.27 -28.86
N VAL A 47 -10.88 1.71 -28.25
CA VAL A 47 -9.59 2.03 -28.89
C VAL A 47 -8.47 1.20 -28.27
N ASP A 48 -7.30 1.19 -28.90
CA ASP A 48 -6.10 0.69 -28.21
C ASP A 48 -5.70 1.66 -27.09
N GLY A 49 -4.88 1.22 -26.17
CA GLY A 49 -4.42 2.03 -25.03
C GLY A 49 -3.25 2.95 -25.35
N ASP A 50 -2.81 3.04 -26.61
CA ASP A 50 -1.57 3.71 -27.02
C ASP A 50 -1.58 5.20 -26.70
N GLU A 51 -2.72 5.88 -26.85
CA GLU A 51 -2.84 7.29 -26.51
C GLU A 51 -2.48 7.55 -25.03
N LEU A 52 -2.99 6.73 -24.09
CA LEU A 52 -2.69 6.86 -22.68
C LEU A 52 -1.21 6.56 -22.38
N ILE A 53 -0.63 5.60 -23.10
CA ILE A 53 0.79 5.26 -22.99
C ILE A 53 1.65 6.43 -23.46
N GLU A 54 1.33 7.07 -24.56
CA GLU A 54 2.07 8.24 -25.07
C GLU A 54 1.95 9.45 -24.14
N VAL A 55 0.80 9.66 -23.50
CA VAL A 55 0.62 10.69 -22.47
C VAL A 55 1.55 10.44 -21.27
N ALA A 56 1.69 9.19 -20.87
CA ALA A 56 2.58 8.81 -19.76
C ALA A 56 4.07 8.94 -20.17
N LYS A 57 4.46 8.48 -21.37
CA LYS A 57 5.81 8.65 -21.90
C LYS A 57 6.21 10.12 -22.00
N ALA A 58 5.28 11.00 -22.36
CA ALA A 58 5.47 12.44 -22.39
C ALA A 58 5.51 13.10 -20.99
N ASN A 59 5.49 12.33 -19.92
CA ASN A 59 5.48 12.82 -18.53
C ASN A 59 4.25 13.69 -18.16
N ARG A 60 3.18 13.64 -18.93
CA ARG A 60 1.94 14.40 -18.67
C ARG A 60 0.99 13.66 -17.71
N LEU A 61 1.17 12.35 -17.54
CA LEU A 61 0.47 11.52 -16.57
C LEU A 61 1.51 10.81 -15.70
N ARG A 62 1.39 10.99 -14.39
CA ARG A 62 2.13 10.22 -13.38
C ARG A 62 1.15 9.71 -12.35
N ILE A 63 1.23 8.45 -12.03
CA ILE A 63 0.43 7.83 -10.98
C ILE A 63 1.36 7.21 -9.92
N SER A 64 0.94 7.25 -8.69
CA SER A 64 1.59 6.52 -7.60
C SER A 64 1.01 5.12 -7.46
N SER A 65 1.65 4.28 -6.69
CA SER A 65 1.01 3.10 -6.12
C SER A 65 -0.21 3.51 -5.28
N ALA A 66 -1.20 2.61 -5.16
CA ALA A 66 -2.33 2.82 -4.28
C ALA A 66 -2.02 2.16 -2.92
N TYR A 67 -2.08 2.97 -1.88
CA TYR A 67 -1.81 2.58 -0.51
C TYR A 67 -3.11 2.44 0.29
N PRO A 68 -3.11 1.67 1.39
CA PRO A 68 -4.30 1.45 2.19
C PRO A 68 -4.80 2.74 2.85
N GLY A 69 -6.08 2.74 3.17
CA GLY A 69 -6.73 3.74 3.99
C GLY A 69 -7.91 3.10 4.70
N VAL A 70 -8.32 3.69 5.80
CA VAL A 70 -9.49 3.28 6.58
C VAL A 70 -10.34 4.49 6.93
N GLU A 71 -11.61 4.25 7.15
CA GLU A 71 -12.52 5.23 7.73
C GLU A 71 -12.97 4.71 9.08
N VAL A 72 -12.72 5.47 10.14
CA VAL A 72 -13.07 5.13 11.52
C VAL A 72 -13.81 6.32 12.12
N ASP A 73 -15.03 6.09 12.59
CA ASP A 73 -15.87 7.12 13.22
C ASP A 73 -16.02 8.42 12.38
N GLY A 74 -16.11 8.25 11.04
CA GLY A 74 -16.19 9.36 10.09
C GLY A 74 -14.87 10.07 9.81
N ARG A 75 -13.77 9.64 10.41
CA ARG A 75 -12.41 10.10 10.13
C ARG A 75 -11.77 9.19 9.08
N GLU A 76 -11.24 9.77 8.03
CA GLU A 76 -10.44 9.08 7.04
C GLU A 76 -8.97 9.08 7.45
N VAL A 77 -8.40 7.90 7.63
CA VAL A 77 -6.98 7.69 7.90
C VAL A 77 -6.32 7.08 6.66
N ARG A 78 -5.38 7.79 6.08
CA ARG A 78 -4.64 7.41 4.87
C ARG A 78 -3.22 7.03 5.25
N PHE A 79 -2.71 5.97 4.67
CA PHE A 79 -1.37 5.49 4.95
C PHE A 79 -0.44 5.69 3.76
N MET A 80 0.79 6.06 4.05
CA MET A 80 1.89 6.19 3.10
C MET A 80 3.05 5.30 3.55
N PRO A 81 3.86 4.78 2.62
CA PRO A 81 5.03 3.98 3.01
C PRO A 81 5.97 4.83 3.87
N MET A 82 6.46 4.23 4.95
CA MET A 82 7.41 4.89 5.85
C MET A 82 8.65 5.34 5.07
N PRO A 83 9.02 6.62 5.09
CA PRO A 83 10.21 7.12 4.40
C PRO A 83 11.46 6.41 4.93
N ARG A 84 12.30 5.91 4.02
CA ARG A 84 13.58 5.29 4.35
C ARG A 84 14.69 6.20 3.87
N VAL A 85 15.26 6.96 4.79
CA VAL A 85 16.42 7.80 4.50
C VAL A 85 17.68 7.08 4.94
N GLY A 86 18.76 7.24 4.16
CA GLY A 86 20.08 6.71 4.47
C GLY A 86 20.54 7.19 5.85
N ARG A 87 21.06 6.27 6.63
CA ARG A 87 21.48 6.54 8.00
C ARG A 87 22.85 7.22 8.02
N GLU A 88 22.90 8.47 8.38
CA GLU A 88 24.07 8.99 9.08
C GLU A 88 23.93 8.64 10.57
N ARG A 89 25.04 8.18 11.16
CA ARG A 89 25.10 7.86 12.59
C ARG A 89 25.13 9.15 13.38
N SER A 90 24.03 9.54 14.01
CA SER A 90 24.08 10.52 15.08
C SER A 90 24.31 9.81 16.42
N GLU A 91 25.27 10.28 17.15
CA GLU A 91 25.47 9.98 18.56
C GLU A 91 24.42 10.74 19.37
N GLY A 92 23.49 10.02 19.97
CA GLY A 92 22.53 10.58 20.92
C GLY A 92 21.06 10.37 20.55
N GLU A 93 20.36 9.63 21.36
CA GLU A 93 18.96 9.16 21.31
C GLU A 93 18.72 7.99 20.35
N GLU A 94 18.81 6.80 20.91
CA GLU A 94 18.43 5.55 20.25
C GLU A 94 16.90 5.48 20.11
N VAL A 95 16.38 6.02 19.03
CA VAL A 95 15.08 5.51 18.56
C VAL A 95 15.25 4.00 18.36
N ASP A 96 14.41 3.21 19.00
CA ASP A 96 14.51 1.76 18.93
C ASP A 96 14.55 1.33 17.45
N LYS A 97 15.73 0.91 17.00
CA LYS A 97 15.98 0.44 15.63
C LYS A 97 15.06 -0.72 15.27
N LYS A 98 14.60 -1.48 16.28
CA LYS A 98 13.62 -2.57 16.07
C LYS A 98 12.25 -2.02 15.80
N PHE A 99 11.83 -0.95 16.52
CA PHE A 99 10.60 -0.24 16.28
C PHE A 99 10.54 0.29 14.84
N MET A 100 11.53 1.07 14.41
CA MET A 100 11.58 1.64 13.06
C MET A 100 11.60 0.59 11.95
N LYS A 101 12.15 -0.59 12.20
CA LYS A 101 12.14 -1.69 11.23
C LYS A 101 10.76 -2.35 11.09
N ARG A 102 9.95 -2.33 12.12
CA ARG A 102 8.60 -2.92 12.12
C ARG A 102 7.60 -2.03 11.41
N ILE A 103 7.78 -0.70 11.49
CA ILE A 103 6.87 0.27 10.86
C ILE A 103 7.05 0.24 9.34
N ARG A 104 6.00 -0.15 8.64
CA ARG A 104 5.97 -0.19 7.16
C ARG A 104 5.28 1.02 6.58
N TYR A 105 4.27 1.53 7.25
CA TYR A 105 3.46 2.68 6.83
C TYR A 105 3.36 3.70 7.95
N CYS A 106 3.05 4.92 7.59
CA CYS A 106 2.64 5.96 8.53
C CYS A 106 1.44 6.72 7.99
N GLU A 107 0.64 7.28 8.88
CA GLU A 107 -0.45 8.17 8.53
C GLU A 107 0.05 9.34 7.66
N PHE A 108 -0.77 9.78 6.72
CA PHE A 108 -0.36 10.76 5.71
C PHE A 108 0.18 12.08 6.32
N ASP A 109 -0.41 12.55 7.40
CA ASP A 109 0.04 13.77 8.06
C ASP A 109 1.42 13.59 8.72
N ILE A 110 1.65 12.43 9.33
CA ILE A 110 2.99 12.05 9.83
C ILE A 110 3.98 11.95 8.67
N TRP A 111 3.57 11.35 7.56
CA TRP A 111 4.40 11.24 6.37
C TRP A 111 4.83 12.63 5.85
N CYS A 112 3.92 13.60 5.82
CA CYS A 112 4.24 14.97 5.41
C CYS A 112 5.30 15.58 6.32
N GLU A 113 5.18 15.46 7.65
CA GLU A 113 6.17 15.94 8.61
C GLU A 113 7.54 15.28 8.42
N LEU A 114 7.54 13.94 8.20
CA LEU A 114 8.78 13.21 7.96
C LEU A 114 9.47 13.66 6.65
N VAL A 115 8.71 13.87 5.59
CA VAL A 115 9.26 14.35 4.31
C VAL A 115 9.78 15.79 4.45
N GLU A 116 9.09 16.62 5.19
CA GLU A 116 9.53 17.99 5.46
C GLU A 116 10.83 18.00 6.27
N SER A 117 10.94 17.13 7.28
CA SER A 117 12.16 16.99 8.08
C SER A 117 13.37 16.57 7.22
N ILE A 118 13.15 15.72 6.21
CA ILE A 118 14.21 15.34 5.25
C ILE A 118 14.69 16.56 4.46
N HIS A 119 13.77 17.43 4.03
CA HIS A 119 14.14 18.64 3.29
C HIS A 119 14.97 19.60 4.11
N VAL A 120 14.74 19.68 5.43
CA VAL A 120 15.53 20.53 6.33
C VAL A 120 16.71 19.77 6.96
N GLN A 121 17.02 18.58 6.46
CA GLN A 121 18.10 17.70 6.95
C GLN A 121 17.97 17.31 8.44
N GLU A 122 16.75 17.33 8.96
CA GLU A 122 16.47 16.79 10.29
C GLU A 122 16.35 15.27 10.25
N GLU A 123 16.89 14.59 11.25
CA GLU A 123 16.83 13.13 11.31
C GLU A 123 15.40 12.64 11.57
N ILE A 124 14.92 11.72 10.75
CA ILE A 124 13.60 11.08 10.92
C ILE A 124 13.44 10.50 12.32
N GLY A 125 14.50 9.91 12.87
CA GLY A 125 14.51 9.37 14.24
C GLY A 125 14.11 10.39 15.30
N ARG A 126 14.56 11.64 15.17
CA ARG A 126 14.20 12.73 16.10
C ARG A 126 12.74 13.15 15.97
N VAL A 127 12.24 13.18 14.74
CA VAL A 127 10.81 13.50 14.50
C VAL A 127 9.93 12.44 15.12
N VAL A 128 10.24 11.16 14.90
CA VAL A 128 9.50 10.03 15.49
C VAL A 128 9.62 10.00 17.01
N ALA A 129 10.79 10.30 17.57
CA ALA A 129 10.99 10.35 19.02
C ALA A 129 10.18 11.45 19.74
N ARG A 130 9.79 12.52 19.03
CA ARG A 130 8.90 13.58 19.56
C ARG A 130 7.43 13.20 19.54
N MET A 131 7.08 12.08 18.86
CA MET A 131 5.70 11.61 18.84
C MET A 131 5.39 10.88 20.15
N PRO A 132 4.22 11.14 20.77
CA PRO A 132 3.84 10.46 22.00
C PRO A 132 3.79 8.95 21.86
N GLU A 133 3.99 8.22 22.96
CA GLU A 133 3.89 6.76 23.01
C GLU A 133 2.49 6.28 22.63
N GLY A 134 2.41 5.16 21.93
CA GLY A 134 1.13 4.49 21.63
C GLY A 134 0.66 4.58 20.18
N TYR A 135 1.46 5.18 19.30
CA TYR A 135 1.08 5.35 17.89
C TYR A 135 1.42 4.17 16.97
N GLU A 136 1.96 3.07 17.48
CA GLU A 136 2.10 1.86 16.68
C GLU A 136 0.76 1.11 16.62
N TRP A 137 0.22 0.96 15.43
CA TRP A 137 -1.00 0.22 15.17
C TRP A 137 -0.79 -0.74 14.00
N HIS A 138 -0.75 -2.05 14.28
CA HIS A 138 -0.52 -3.11 13.27
C HIS A 138 0.70 -2.89 12.36
N GLY A 139 1.81 -2.38 12.91
CA GLY A 139 3.02 -2.05 12.14
C GLY A 139 2.89 -0.77 11.32
N MET A 140 1.95 0.08 11.66
CA MET A 140 1.73 1.41 11.08
C MET A 140 1.89 2.46 12.17
N LEU A 141 2.40 3.63 11.82
CA LEU A 141 2.52 4.77 12.70
C LEU A 141 1.31 5.68 12.49
N VAL A 142 0.53 5.91 13.54
CA VAL A 142 -0.69 6.71 13.53
C VAL A 142 -0.65 7.81 14.60
N ARG A 143 -1.41 8.89 14.41
CA ARG A 143 -1.47 10.00 15.39
C ARG A 143 -2.32 9.69 16.60
N GLU A 144 -3.35 8.91 16.40
CA GLU A 144 -4.29 8.52 17.45
C GLU A 144 -4.48 7.02 17.40
N GLN A 145 -4.68 6.43 18.56
CA GLN A 145 -4.96 5.00 18.62
C GLN A 145 -6.23 4.68 17.85
N LEU A 146 -6.13 3.73 16.94
CA LEU A 146 -7.26 3.20 16.18
C LEU A 146 -7.74 1.90 16.84
N PRO A 147 -9.01 1.53 16.70
CA PRO A 147 -9.53 0.28 17.21
C PRO A 147 -8.79 -0.92 16.61
N ASP A 148 -8.47 -1.92 17.43
CA ASP A 148 -7.70 -3.11 17.01
C ASP A 148 -8.47 -3.99 16.01
N GLU A 149 -9.81 -3.90 16.01
CA GLU A 149 -10.68 -4.62 15.08
C GLU A 149 -10.60 -4.07 13.66
N VAL A 150 -10.18 -2.84 13.51
CA VAL A 150 -10.03 -2.18 12.23
C VAL A 150 -8.73 -2.62 11.59
N GLN A 151 -8.80 -3.23 10.42
CA GLN A 151 -7.63 -3.60 9.64
C GLN A 151 -7.84 -3.14 8.20
N PRO A 152 -6.95 -2.32 7.65
CA PRO A 152 -7.12 -1.80 6.28
C PRO A 152 -7.08 -2.93 5.24
N PHE A 153 -6.38 -4.00 5.54
CA PHE A 153 -6.31 -5.19 4.71
C PHE A 153 -5.95 -6.42 5.56
N ARG A 154 -6.35 -7.59 5.08
CA ARG A 154 -6.01 -8.89 5.65
C ARG A 154 -5.44 -9.78 4.57
N GLN A 155 -4.33 -10.43 4.86
CA GLN A 155 -3.79 -11.47 4.00
C GLN A 155 -4.40 -12.83 4.35
N GLY A 156 -4.68 -13.63 3.34
CA GLY A 156 -5.17 -14.99 3.51
C GLY A 156 -4.76 -15.88 2.34
N MET A 157 -4.93 -17.18 2.52
CA MET A 157 -4.66 -18.18 1.48
C MET A 157 -5.97 -18.70 0.92
N VAL A 158 -6.09 -18.70 -0.40
CA VAL A 158 -7.25 -19.27 -1.09
C VAL A 158 -6.82 -20.52 -1.83
N ARG A 159 -7.55 -21.61 -1.60
CA ARG A 159 -7.35 -22.85 -2.34
C ARG A 159 -7.89 -22.68 -3.76
N LYS A 160 -7.06 -22.95 -4.75
CA LYS A 160 -7.42 -22.98 -6.16
C LYS A 160 -7.16 -24.34 -6.78
N VAL A 161 -7.88 -24.64 -7.82
CA VAL A 161 -7.79 -25.92 -8.54
C VAL A 161 -7.60 -25.61 -10.01
N VAL A 162 -6.52 -26.14 -10.59
CA VAL A 162 -6.34 -26.18 -12.04
C VAL A 162 -6.71 -27.57 -12.51
N VAL A 163 -7.69 -27.64 -13.41
CA VAL A 163 -8.12 -28.87 -14.03
C VAL A 163 -7.55 -28.91 -15.44
N ASP A 164 -6.63 -29.83 -15.69
CA ASP A 164 -6.19 -30.12 -17.04
C ASP A 164 -7.25 -30.98 -17.75
N ARG A 165 -7.93 -30.40 -18.70
CA ARG A 165 -9.01 -31.09 -19.46
C ARG A 165 -8.47 -32.09 -20.48
N LEU A 166 -7.20 -31.98 -20.86
CA LEU A 166 -6.58 -32.85 -21.85
C LEU A 166 -5.91 -34.08 -21.21
N ALA A 167 -5.25 -33.88 -20.06
CA ALA A 167 -4.53 -34.94 -19.38
C ALA A 167 -5.27 -35.52 -18.17
N ALA A 168 -6.53 -35.16 -17.94
CA ALA A 168 -7.33 -35.55 -16.77
C ALA A 168 -6.64 -35.33 -15.42
N GLY A 169 -5.68 -34.40 -15.39
CA GLY A 169 -4.95 -34.02 -14.18
C GLY A 169 -5.64 -32.93 -13.39
N THR A 170 -5.52 -33.02 -12.07
CA THR A 170 -6.04 -31.97 -11.18
C THR A 170 -4.91 -31.55 -10.24
N ASN A 171 -4.47 -30.29 -10.35
CA ASN A 171 -3.52 -29.72 -9.43
C ASN A 171 -4.23 -28.77 -8.48
N VAL A 172 -3.97 -28.97 -7.19
CA VAL A 172 -4.46 -28.08 -6.13
C VAL A 172 -3.30 -27.23 -5.66
N PHE A 173 -3.50 -25.93 -5.62
CA PHE A 173 -2.52 -24.99 -5.09
C PHE A 173 -3.21 -23.95 -4.20
N TYR A 174 -2.40 -23.27 -3.40
CA TYR A 174 -2.87 -22.17 -2.57
C TYR A 174 -2.32 -20.87 -3.13
N GLU A 175 -3.16 -19.87 -3.20
CA GLU A 175 -2.80 -18.53 -3.66
C GLU A 175 -2.98 -17.54 -2.53
N ALA A 176 -1.94 -16.77 -2.23
CA ALA A 176 -2.04 -15.68 -1.27
C ALA A 176 -2.97 -14.58 -1.83
N THR A 177 -3.82 -14.06 -0.98
CA THR A 177 -4.86 -13.11 -1.39
C THR A 177 -4.96 -11.98 -0.38
N LEU A 178 -5.07 -10.77 -0.88
CA LEU A 178 -5.34 -9.57 -0.09
C LEU A 178 -6.85 -9.33 -0.02
N TYR A 179 -7.37 -9.29 1.19
CA TYR A 179 -8.74 -8.88 1.47
C TYR A 179 -8.71 -7.43 1.92
N VAL A 180 -9.44 -6.59 1.23
CA VAL A 180 -9.62 -5.20 1.63
C VAL A 180 -10.87 -5.14 2.49
N ASN A 181 -10.71 -4.74 3.73
CA ASN A 181 -11.82 -4.64 4.67
C ASN A 181 -12.47 -3.28 4.55
N LYS A 182 -13.79 -3.29 4.44
CA LYS A 182 -14.58 -2.10 4.68
C LYS A 182 -14.81 -2.00 6.18
N VAL A 183 -14.27 -0.97 6.77
CA VAL A 183 -14.66 -0.63 8.14
C VAL A 183 -16.03 0.04 8.05
N LYS A 184 -16.99 -0.53 8.75
CA LYS A 184 -18.32 0.06 8.90
C LYS A 184 -18.31 1.08 10.01
#